data_4088babea459cdc899bf6bf5aae512d7
#
_entry.id   4088babea459cdc899bf6bf5aae512d7
#
_cell.length_a   1.000
_cell.length_b   1.000
_cell.length_c   1.000
_cell.angle_alpha   90.00
_cell.angle_beta   90.00
_cell.angle_gamma   90.00
#
_symmetry.space_group_name_H-M   'P 1'
#
loop_
_entity.id
_entity.type
_entity.pdbx_description
1 polymer ?
#
loop_
_entity_poly.entity_id
_entity_poly.type
_entity_poly.pdbx_seq_one_letter_code
_entity_poly.pdbx_strand_id
1 'polypeptide(L)'
;MEKLLEVENLSVSYFTYAGEVQSVRGISFDVKKGKTTALVGESGCGKSVTAKSLMGLIEKPGKVKPESKIIYQGKELTGYTEKEWNTFRGKECSMVFQDALVSLNPTMKVGKQIAENLKNHESSLSKEEIYQKSLEMLKQTGVPDPEGCMNKYPHELSGGMRQRVMIACAMVTHPQLLIADEPTTALDVTIQAQIIALMEELQEKLGMSIIIITHDLGVV
;
A
#
# COMPACT_ATOMS: atom_id res chain seq x y z
N MET A 1 -13.81 17.80 9.38
CA MET A 1 -13.44 16.86 8.30
C MET A 1 -13.63 15.45 8.79
N GLU A 2 -14.24 14.60 7.98
CA GLU A 2 -14.52 13.20 8.30
C GLU A 2 -13.22 12.41 8.42
N LYS A 3 -13.10 11.60 9.48
CA LYS A 3 -11.97 10.69 9.67
C LYS A 3 -12.24 9.40 8.89
N LEU A 4 -11.26 8.94 8.11
CA LEU A 4 -11.31 7.66 7.42
C LEU A 4 -10.74 6.55 8.29
N LEU A 5 -9.60 6.83 8.94
CA LEU A 5 -8.90 5.90 9.83
C LEU A 5 -8.53 6.61 11.12
N GLU A 6 -8.76 5.94 12.24
CA GLU A 6 -8.31 6.37 13.57
C GLU A 6 -7.44 5.28 14.18
N VAL A 7 -6.28 5.66 14.64
CA VAL A 7 -5.33 4.78 15.33
C VAL A 7 -5.15 5.29 16.74
N GLU A 8 -5.46 4.45 17.72
CA GLU A 8 -5.38 4.79 19.15
C GLU A 8 -4.42 3.84 19.85
N ASN A 9 -3.44 4.39 20.52
CA ASN A 9 -2.47 3.68 21.36
C ASN A 9 -1.85 2.42 20.71
N LEU A 10 -1.57 2.50 19.41
CA LEU A 10 -1.01 1.36 18.67
C LEU A 10 0.36 0.99 19.23
N SER A 11 0.46 -0.23 19.73
CA SER A 11 1.68 -0.81 20.30
C SER A 11 1.93 -2.18 19.68
N VAL A 12 3.16 -2.42 19.22
CA VAL A 12 3.55 -3.69 18.58
C VAL A 12 4.87 -4.17 19.16
N SER A 13 4.92 -5.42 19.57
CA SER A 13 6.11 -6.06 20.10
C SER A 13 6.41 -7.38 19.40
N TYR A 14 7.69 -7.66 19.22
CA TYR A 14 8.20 -8.95 18.77
C TYR A 14 8.80 -9.72 19.93
N PHE A 15 8.36 -10.96 20.12
CA PHE A 15 8.80 -11.83 21.22
C PHE A 15 9.84 -12.83 20.69
N THR A 16 11.11 -12.54 20.96
CA THR A 16 12.25 -13.37 20.55
C THR A 16 12.82 -14.15 21.73
N TYR A 17 13.73 -15.08 21.47
CA TYR A 17 14.46 -15.78 22.54
C TYR A 17 15.28 -14.82 23.42
N ALA A 18 15.69 -13.65 22.90
CA ALA A 18 16.42 -12.63 23.65
C ALA A 18 15.52 -11.68 24.46
N GLY A 19 14.19 -11.84 24.35
CA GLY A 19 13.21 -11.03 25.04
C GLY A 19 12.24 -10.29 24.12
N GLU A 20 11.51 -9.34 24.70
CA GLU A 20 10.53 -8.50 24.01
C GLU A 20 11.21 -7.28 23.37
N VAL A 21 10.97 -7.09 22.07
CA VAL A 21 11.38 -5.91 21.32
C VAL A 21 10.14 -5.07 20.98
N GLN A 22 9.98 -3.92 21.61
CA GLN A 22 8.87 -3.01 21.37
C GLN A 22 9.17 -2.14 20.13
N SER A 23 8.58 -2.49 18.99
CA SER A 23 8.80 -1.79 17.72
C SER A 23 7.90 -0.57 17.55
N VAL A 24 6.70 -0.59 18.11
CA VAL A 24 5.77 0.55 18.16
C VAL A 24 5.29 0.72 19.60
N ARG A 25 5.28 1.95 20.10
CA ARG A 25 5.09 2.25 21.53
C ARG A 25 3.98 3.28 21.74
N GLY A 26 2.71 2.85 21.61
CA GLY A 26 1.54 3.68 21.95
C GLY A 26 1.35 4.91 21.06
N ILE A 27 1.46 4.76 19.75
CA ILE A 27 1.22 5.88 18.82
C ILE A 27 -0.28 6.05 18.55
N SER A 28 -0.70 7.30 18.37
CA SER A 28 -2.08 7.65 18.00
C SER A 28 -2.06 8.72 16.91
N PHE A 29 -2.89 8.55 15.88
CA PHE A 29 -3.05 9.51 14.80
C PHE A 29 -4.34 9.23 14.00
N ASP A 30 -4.76 10.23 13.22
CA ASP A 30 -5.94 10.14 12.36
C ASP A 30 -5.55 10.31 10.90
N VAL A 31 -6.27 9.63 10.00
CA VAL A 31 -6.24 9.88 8.56
C VAL A 31 -7.58 10.48 8.14
N LYS A 32 -7.55 11.68 7.58
CA LYS A 32 -8.75 12.36 7.07
C LYS A 32 -9.08 11.88 5.67
N LYS A 33 -10.37 11.73 5.39
CA LYS A 33 -10.86 11.33 4.07
C LYS A 33 -10.39 12.29 2.97
N GLY A 34 -9.86 11.73 1.89
CA GLY A 34 -9.34 12.47 0.73
C GLY A 34 -8.08 13.30 1.02
N LYS A 35 -7.33 12.98 2.10
CA LYS A 35 -6.10 13.70 2.46
C LYS A 35 -4.91 12.75 2.56
N THR A 36 -3.72 13.33 2.36
CA THR A 36 -2.45 12.66 2.64
C THR A 36 -2.06 12.89 4.09
N THR A 37 -1.64 11.82 4.76
CA THR A 37 -1.04 11.83 6.10
C THR A 37 0.37 11.28 5.99
N ALA A 38 1.37 12.06 6.41
CA ALA A 38 2.76 11.61 6.37
C ALA A 38 3.18 11.03 7.74
N LEU A 39 3.79 9.83 7.70
CA LEU A 39 4.48 9.23 8.84
C LEU A 39 5.98 9.36 8.61
N VAL A 40 6.61 10.31 9.27
CA VAL A 40 8.03 10.66 9.10
C VAL A 40 8.83 10.19 10.30
N GLY A 41 10.05 9.72 10.07
CA GLY A 41 10.96 9.31 11.12
C GLY A 41 12.20 8.60 10.60
N GLU A 42 13.18 8.39 11.46
CA GLU A 42 14.41 7.67 11.10
C GLU A 42 14.18 6.21 10.73
N SER A 43 15.14 5.61 10.04
CA SER A 43 15.09 4.17 9.72
C SER A 43 15.05 3.35 11.02
N GLY A 44 14.21 2.32 11.06
CA GLY A 44 14.06 1.45 12.23
C GLY A 44 13.15 1.97 13.35
N CYS A 45 12.57 3.18 13.26
CA CYS A 45 11.68 3.72 14.31
C CYS A 45 10.25 3.12 14.33
N GLY A 46 9.95 2.10 13.50
CA GLY A 46 8.67 1.38 13.54
C GLY A 46 7.64 1.79 12.48
N LYS A 47 7.97 2.66 11.52
CA LYS A 47 7.04 3.15 10.47
C LYS A 47 6.43 2.00 9.65
N SER A 48 7.25 1.13 9.08
CA SER A 48 6.77 -0.02 8.29
C SER A 48 6.01 -1.05 9.15
N VAL A 49 6.36 -1.18 10.43
CA VAL A 49 5.60 -2.01 11.38
C VAL A 49 4.23 -1.40 11.64
N THR A 50 4.14 -0.08 11.76
CA THR A 50 2.86 0.65 11.84
C THR A 50 2.02 0.38 10.59
N ALA A 51 2.57 0.58 9.39
CA ALA A 51 1.86 0.30 8.13
C ALA A 51 1.34 -1.14 8.05
N LYS A 52 2.19 -2.13 8.36
CA LYS A 52 1.80 -3.54 8.40
C LYS A 52 0.71 -3.82 9.41
N SER A 53 0.71 -3.13 10.56
CA SER A 53 -0.35 -3.27 11.58
C SER A 53 -1.71 -2.82 11.05
N LEU A 54 -1.75 -1.72 10.27
CA LEU A 54 -2.98 -1.21 9.66
C LEU A 54 -3.58 -2.17 8.63
N MET A 55 -2.76 -3.06 8.09
CA MET A 55 -3.15 -4.09 7.12
C MET A 55 -3.32 -5.49 7.76
N GLY A 56 -3.14 -5.62 9.07
CA GLY A 56 -3.16 -6.91 9.75
C GLY A 56 -2.05 -7.86 9.27
N LEU A 57 -0.88 -7.33 8.89
CA LEU A 57 0.27 -8.05 8.33
C LEU A 57 1.41 -8.24 9.34
N ILE A 58 1.11 -8.25 10.63
CA ILE A 58 2.10 -8.53 11.67
C ILE A 58 2.25 -10.04 11.82
N GLU A 59 3.37 -10.54 11.32
CA GLU A 59 3.71 -11.96 11.36
C GLU A 59 4.35 -12.35 12.70
N LYS A 60 4.14 -13.61 13.12
CA LYS A 60 4.82 -14.17 14.29
C LYS A 60 6.33 -14.05 14.15
N PRO A 61 7.08 -13.73 15.22
CA PRO A 61 6.65 -13.64 16.63
C PRO A 61 6.08 -12.27 17.05
N GLY A 62 5.71 -11.40 16.09
CA GLY A 62 5.12 -10.09 16.34
C GLY A 62 3.68 -10.19 16.83
N LYS A 63 3.27 -9.24 17.68
CA LYS A 63 1.89 -9.09 18.16
C LYS A 63 1.52 -7.63 18.30
N VAL A 64 0.33 -7.27 17.84
CA VAL A 64 -0.34 -6.01 18.22
C VAL A 64 -0.84 -6.18 19.65
N LYS A 65 -0.57 -5.19 20.50
CA LYS A 65 -0.97 -5.24 21.92
C LYS A 65 -2.49 -5.04 22.07
N PRO A 66 -3.12 -5.66 23.09
CA PRO A 66 -4.59 -5.60 23.26
C PRO A 66 -5.16 -4.19 23.48
N GLU A 67 -4.36 -3.26 24.01
CA GLU A 67 -4.73 -1.87 24.22
C GLU A 67 -4.78 -1.02 22.95
N SER A 68 -4.32 -1.58 21.83
CA SER A 68 -4.29 -0.90 20.52
C SER A 68 -5.66 -0.94 19.86
N LYS A 69 -6.07 0.17 19.24
CA LYS A 69 -7.26 0.21 18.40
C LYS A 69 -6.94 0.77 17.02
N ILE A 70 -7.48 0.14 16.00
CA ILE A 70 -7.46 0.58 14.62
C ILE A 70 -8.90 0.62 14.16
N ILE A 71 -9.43 1.81 13.87
CA ILE A 71 -10.82 2.05 13.54
C ILE A 71 -10.88 2.63 12.12
N TYR A 72 -11.53 1.92 11.21
CA TYR A 72 -11.72 2.35 9.82
C TYR A 72 -13.19 2.62 9.56
N GLN A 73 -13.55 3.85 9.19
CA GLN A 73 -14.94 4.29 8.99
C GLN A 73 -15.86 3.93 10.16
N GLY A 74 -15.37 4.10 11.39
CA GLY A 74 -16.12 3.77 12.60
C GLY A 74 -16.18 2.29 12.97
N LYS A 75 -15.55 1.40 12.18
CA LYS A 75 -15.50 -0.04 12.45
C LYS A 75 -14.10 -0.43 12.95
N GLU A 76 -14.04 -1.09 14.10
CA GLU A 76 -12.79 -1.57 14.68
C GLU A 76 -12.23 -2.78 13.90
N LEU A 77 -10.96 -2.70 13.50
CA LEU A 77 -10.25 -3.73 12.75
C LEU A 77 -9.40 -4.65 13.63
N THR A 78 -9.10 -4.26 14.87
CA THR A 78 -8.11 -4.94 15.73
C THR A 78 -8.46 -6.40 16.04
N GLY A 79 -9.73 -6.78 15.96
CA GLY A 79 -10.19 -8.15 16.17
C GLY A 79 -10.51 -8.93 14.90
N TYR A 80 -10.17 -8.41 13.73
CA TYR A 80 -10.51 -9.06 12.46
C TYR A 80 -9.88 -10.44 12.33
N THR A 81 -10.68 -11.38 11.86
CA THR A 81 -10.23 -12.68 11.36
C THR A 81 -9.50 -12.53 10.04
N GLU A 82 -8.72 -13.53 9.62
CA GLU A 82 -8.03 -13.50 8.33
C GLU A 82 -9.01 -13.36 7.14
N LYS A 83 -10.20 -13.90 7.25
CA LYS A 83 -11.26 -13.75 6.23
C LYS A 83 -11.73 -12.30 6.10
N GLU A 84 -11.87 -11.57 7.21
CA GLU A 84 -12.25 -10.15 7.21
C GLU A 84 -11.10 -9.29 6.68
N TRP A 85 -9.86 -9.58 7.08
CA TRP A 85 -8.68 -8.94 6.53
C TRP A 85 -8.56 -9.13 5.02
N ASN A 86 -8.83 -10.33 4.49
CA ASN A 86 -8.80 -10.58 3.05
C ASN A 86 -9.89 -9.81 2.28
N THR A 87 -10.99 -9.48 2.92
CA THR A 87 -12.02 -8.61 2.33
C THR A 87 -11.61 -7.14 2.37
N PHE A 88 -10.88 -6.73 3.40
CA PHE A 88 -10.42 -5.35 3.58
C PHE A 88 -9.22 -5.01 2.68
N ARG A 89 -8.21 -5.89 2.67
CA ARG A 89 -7.01 -5.75 1.85
C ARG A 89 -7.37 -5.79 0.37
N GLY A 90 -6.81 -4.87 -0.41
CA GLY A 90 -6.99 -4.79 -1.85
C GLY A 90 -8.33 -4.20 -2.30
N LYS A 91 -9.32 -4.08 -1.42
CA LYS A 91 -10.62 -3.46 -1.73
C LYS A 91 -10.79 -2.11 -1.06
N GLU A 92 -10.67 -2.07 0.27
CA GLU A 92 -10.80 -0.83 1.05
C GLU A 92 -9.45 -0.15 1.24
N CYS A 93 -8.41 -0.94 1.48
CA CYS A 93 -7.06 -0.48 1.73
C CYS A 93 -6.06 -1.29 0.91
N SER A 94 -5.18 -0.60 0.21
CA SER A 94 -4.05 -1.20 -0.52
C SER A 94 -2.72 -0.66 -0.03
N MET A 95 -1.65 -1.38 -0.33
CA MET A 95 -0.30 -1.01 0.09
C MET A 95 0.69 -1.08 -1.06
N VAL A 96 1.52 -0.04 -1.18
CA VAL A 96 2.73 0.01 -2.00
C VAL A 96 3.91 -0.22 -1.06
N PHE A 97 4.65 -1.29 -1.29
CA PHE A 97 5.80 -1.66 -0.46
C PHE A 97 7.07 -0.95 -0.89
N GLN A 98 8.06 -0.91 -0.01
CA GLN A 98 9.33 -0.21 -0.18
C GLN A 98 10.12 -0.68 -1.41
N ASP A 99 10.10 -1.97 -1.75
CA ASP A 99 10.87 -2.54 -2.84
C ASP A 99 9.98 -3.24 -3.88
N ALA A 100 9.85 -2.62 -5.05
CA ALA A 100 9.10 -3.17 -6.17
C ALA A 100 9.70 -4.46 -6.75
N LEU A 101 11.01 -4.70 -6.57
CA LEU A 101 11.67 -5.93 -7.02
C LEU A 101 11.22 -7.15 -6.21
N VAL A 102 11.04 -6.96 -4.91
CA VAL A 102 10.63 -8.03 -4.01
C VAL A 102 9.10 -8.20 -4.03
N SER A 103 8.36 -7.12 -4.25
CA SER A 103 6.90 -7.11 -4.17
C SER A 103 6.22 -7.67 -5.43
N LEU A 104 6.83 -7.49 -6.60
CA LEU A 104 6.31 -8.07 -7.84
C LEU A 104 6.82 -9.50 -8.02
N ASN A 105 5.93 -10.42 -8.37
CA ASN A 105 6.29 -11.81 -8.65
C ASN A 105 7.13 -11.90 -9.95
N PRO A 106 8.43 -12.27 -9.87
CA PRO A 106 9.32 -12.26 -11.03
C PRO A 106 8.95 -13.30 -12.10
N THR A 107 8.16 -14.31 -11.74
CA THR A 107 7.75 -15.40 -12.65
C THR A 107 6.38 -15.18 -13.28
N MET A 108 5.71 -14.08 -12.95
CA MET A 108 4.39 -13.73 -13.44
C MET A 108 4.43 -12.46 -14.29
N LYS A 109 3.74 -12.47 -15.43
CA LYS A 109 3.59 -11.28 -16.28
C LYS A 109 2.84 -10.16 -15.56
N VAL A 110 3.22 -8.91 -15.84
CA VAL A 110 2.62 -7.70 -15.25
C VAL A 110 1.10 -7.70 -15.33
N GLY A 111 0.54 -7.90 -16.51
CA GLY A 111 -0.92 -7.90 -16.68
C GLY A 111 -1.64 -8.96 -15.86
N LYS A 112 -1.00 -10.10 -15.61
CA LYS A 112 -1.58 -11.13 -14.73
C LYS A 112 -1.59 -10.71 -13.26
N GLN A 113 -0.55 -10.02 -12.79
CA GLN A 113 -0.44 -9.54 -11.41
C GLN A 113 -1.49 -8.47 -11.12
N ILE A 114 -1.69 -7.50 -12.04
CA ILE A 114 -2.73 -6.49 -11.91
C ILE A 114 -4.12 -7.14 -11.92
N ALA A 115 -4.36 -8.05 -12.87
CA ALA A 115 -5.62 -8.77 -13.03
C ALA A 115 -5.98 -9.65 -11.82
N GLU A 116 -5.00 -10.13 -11.07
CA GLU A 116 -5.22 -10.97 -9.89
C GLU A 116 -6.01 -10.23 -8.80
N ASN A 117 -5.67 -8.96 -8.54
CA ASN A 117 -6.41 -8.13 -7.59
C ASN A 117 -7.88 -7.94 -7.99
N LEU A 118 -8.13 -7.67 -9.27
CA LEU A 118 -9.51 -7.56 -9.77
C LEU A 118 -10.28 -8.87 -9.63
N LYS A 119 -9.68 -10.00 -9.96
CA LYS A 119 -10.33 -11.31 -9.83
C LYS A 119 -10.69 -11.67 -8.40
N ASN A 120 -9.84 -11.28 -7.45
CA ASN A 120 -10.05 -11.59 -6.03
C ASN A 120 -11.14 -10.71 -5.40
N HIS A 121 -11.34 -9.49 -5.89
CA HIS A 121 -12.23 -8.50 -5.25
C HIS A 121 -13.46 -8.13 -6.08
N GLU A 122 -13.43 -8.35 -7.41
CA GLU A 122 -14.52 -8.02 -8.34
C GLU A 122 -14.91 -9.26 -9.16
N SER A 123 -15.43 -10.29 -8.51
CA SER A 123 -15.74 -11.59 -9.10
C SER A 123 -16.79 -11.56 -10.25
N SER A 124 -17.52 -10.46 -10.41
CA SER A 124 -18.52 -10.27 -11.47
C SER A 124 -17.92 -9.87 -12.83
N LEU A 125 -16.64 -9.44 -12.85
CA LEU A 125 -16.01 -8.95 -14.08
C LEU A 125 -15.68 -10.10 -15.05
N SER A 126 -15.95 -9.86 -16.31
CA SER A 126 -15.49 -10.71 -17.41
C SER A 126 -13.97 -10.59 -17.61
N LYS A 127 -13.39 -11.56 -18.33
CA LYS A 127 -11.95 -11.52 -18.67
C LYS A 127 -11.56 -10.27 -19.46
N GLU A 128 -12.46 -9.82 -20.35
CA GLU A 128 -12.23 -8.63 -21.17
C GLU A 128 -12.24 -7.35 -20.29
N GLU A 129 -13.22 -7.21 -19.41
CA GLU A 129 -13.29 -6.06 -18.48
C GLU A 129 -12.06 -6.01 -17.56
N ILE A 130 -11.60 -7.14 -17.05
CA ILE A 130 -10.36 -7.23 -16.24
C ILE A 130 -9.16 -6.78 -17.07
N TYR A 131 -9.05 -7.20 -18.33
CA TYR A 131 -7.97 -6.77 -19.21
C TYR A 131 -8.00 -5.25 -19.45
N GLN A 132 -9.17 -4.70 -19.78
CA GLN A 132 -9.33 -3.27 -20.06
C GLN A 132 -9.06 -2.41 -18.82
N LYS A 133 -9.57 -2.79 -17.63
CA LYS A 133 -9.28 -2.10 -16.37
C LYS A 133 -7.78 -2.15 -16.03
N SER A 134 -7.13 -3.29 -16.23
CA SER A 134 -5.69 -3.43 -15.99
C SER A 134 -4.87 -2.55 -16.93
N LEU A 135 -5.24 -2.51 -18.20
CA LEU A 135 -4.60 -1.67 -19.22
C LEU A 135 -4.78 -0.19 -18.92
N GLU A 136 -6.00 0.22 -18.57
CA GLU A 136 -6.32 1.59 -18.21
C GLU A 136 -5.52 2.05 -16.98
N MET A 137 -5.38 1.21 -15.96
CA MET A 137 -4.59 1.52 -14.78
C MET A 137 -3.10 1.70 -15.13
N LEU A 138 -2.54 0.89 -16.03
CA LEU A 138 -1.16 1.10 -16.52
C LEU A 138 -1.00 2.42 -17.27
N LYS A 139 -2.02 2.84 -18.05
CA LYS A 139 -2.04 4.17 -18.70
C LYS A 139 -2.06 5.29 -17.66
N GLN A 140 -2.95 5.19 -16.66
CA GLN A 140 -3.08 6.19 -15.59
C GLN A 140 -1.81 6.31 -14.75
N THR A 141 -1.08 5.21 -14.52
CA THR A 141 0.21 5.24 -13.83
C THR A 141 1.38 5.68 -14.73
N GLY A 142 1.11 6.10 -15.97
CA GLY A 142 2.10 6.65 -16.88
C GLY A 142 3.14 5.64 -17.35
N VAL A 143 2.77 4.36 -17.46
CA VAL A 143 3.66 3.33 -18.03
C VAL A 143 3.78 3.54 -19.54
N PRO A 144 4.98 3.71 -20.09
CA PRO A 144 5.17 3.74 -21.54
C PRO A 144 4.78 2.39 -22.16
N ASP A 145 4.11 2.40 -23.31
CA ASP A 145 3.64 1.18 -23.97
C ASP A 145 2.89 0.23 -23.01
N PRO A 146 1.71 0.62 -22.50
CA PRO A 146 0.96 -0.17 -21.52
C PRO A 146 0.59 -1.56 -22.05
N GLU A 147 0.24 -1.67 -23.34
CA GLU A 147 -0.15 -2.93 -23.98
C GLU A 147 1.04 -3.90 -24.07
N GLY A 148 2.22 -3.43 -24.46
CA GLY A 148 3.43 -4.22 -24.44
C GLY A 148 3.85 -4.58 -23.01
N CYS A 149 3.68 -3.67 -22.05
CA CYS A 149 4.00 -3.89 -20.65
C CYS A 149 3.17 -5.01 -20.03
N MET A 150 1.89 -5.16 -20.39
CA MET A 150 1.02 -6.25 -19.92
C MET A 150 1.65 -7.65 -20.12
N ASN A 151 2.47 -7.81 -21.15
CA ASN A 151 3.08 -9.08 -21.51
C ASN A 151 4.49 -9.28 -20.98
N LYS A 152 5.11 -8.26 -20.38
CA LYS A 152 6.47 -8.31 -19.82
C LYS A 152 6.46 -8.89 -18.40
N TYR A 153 7.63 -9.38 -18.01
CA TYR A 153 7.94 -9.78 -16.64
C TYR A 153 8.61 -8.61 -15.88
N PRO A 154 8.55 -8.57 -14.55
CA PRO A 154 9.17 -7.49 -13.76
C PRO A 154 10.65 -7.25 -14.05
N HIS A 155 11.43 -8.30 -14.33
CA HIS A 155 12.86 -8.18 -14.63
C HIS A 155 13.17 -7.51 -15.98
N GLU A 156 12.18 -7.41 -16.89
CA GLU A 156 12.30 -6.72 -18.17
C GLU A 156 12.01 -5.21 -18.06
N LEU A 157 11.68 -4.71 -16.86
CA LEU A 157 11.29 -3.33 -16.60
C LEU A 157 12.40 -2.56 -15.87
N SER A 158 12.51 -1.25 -16.13
CA SER A 158 13.35 -0.34 -15.33
C SER A 158 12.79 -0.19 -13.89
N GLY A 159 13.60 0.34 -12.97
CA GLY A 159 13.17 0.59 -11.59
C GLY A 159 11.91 1.45 -11.50
N GLY A 160 11.88 2.58 -12.20
CA GLY A 160 10.71 3.46 -12.24
C GLY A 160 9.48 2.81 -12.88
N MET A 161 9.65 1.97 -13.91
CA MET A 161 8.54 1.21 -14.48
C MET A 161 7.99 0.17 -13.52
N ARG A 162 8.85 -0.55 -12.80
CA ARG A 162 8.40 -1.49 -11.75
C ARG A 162 7.60 -0.80 -10.67
N GLN A 163 8.03 0.40 -10.24
CA GLN A 163 7.32 1.19 -9.25
C GLN A 163 5.92 1.60 -9.76
N ARG A 164 5.82 2.08 -11.00
CA ARG A 164 4.53 2.41 -11.63
C ARG A 164 3.60 1.20 -11.74
N VAL A 165 4.14 0.05 -12.08
CA VAL A 165 3.39 -1.23 -12.12
C VAL A 165 2.93 -1.64 -10.72
N MET A 166 3.76 -1.51 -9.69
CA MET A 166 3.37 -1.81 -8.31
C MET A 166 2.24 -0.88 -7.84
N ILE A 167 2.33 0.42 -8.18
CA ILE A 167 1.24 1.37 -7.92
C ILE A 167 -0.03 0.94 -8.68
N ALA A 168 0.09 0.55 -9.95
CA ALA A 168 -1.05 0.05 -10.73
C ALA A 168 -1.69 -1.18 -10.07
N CYS A 169 -0.91 -2.14 -9.59
CA CYS A 169 -1.42 -3.30 -8.85
C CYS A 169 -2.20 -2.88 -7.59
N ALA A 170 -1.68 -1.91 -6.83
CA ALA A 170 -2.32 -1.43 -5.61
C ALA A 170 -3.61 -0.63 -5.87
N MET A 171 -3.68 0.04 -7.03
CA MET A 171 -4.74 1.02 -7.33
C MET A 171 -5.88 0.48 -8.19
N VAL A 172 -5.71 -0.67 -8.86
CA VAL A 172 -6.66 -1.18 -9.87
C VAL A 172 -8.06 -1.47 -9.34
N THR A 173 -8.18 -1.69 -8.03
CA THR A 173 -9.46 -1.89 -7.32
C THR A 173 -10.06 -0.59 -6.78
N HIS A 174 -9.42 0.55 -7.01
CA HIS A 174 -9.82 1.87 -6.53
C HIS A 174 -10.03 1.91 -4.99
N PRO A 175 -9.02 1.58 -4.18
CA PRO A 175 -9.14 1.55 -2.72
C PRO A 175 -9.38 2.97 -2.17
N GLN A 176 -10.07 3.08 -1.03
CA GLN A 176 -10.28 4.37 -0.37
C GLN A 176 -9.05 4.85 0.41
N LEU A 177 -8.17 3.92 0.80
CA LEU A 177 -6.92 4.20 1.50
C LEU A 177 -5.76 3.51 0.79
N LEU A 178 -4.71 4.27 0.47
CA LEU A 178 -3.43 3.77 0.01
C LEU A 178 -2.37 4.00 1.08
N ILE A 179 -1.66 2.96 1.46
CA ILE A 179 -0.47 3.05 2.33
C ILE A 179 0.75 2.91 1.43
N ALA A 180 1.59 3.93 1.37
CA ALA A 180 2.82 3.93 0.60
C ALA A 180 4.02 3.92 1.54
N ASP A 181 4.66 2.74 1.68
CA ASP A 181 5.82 2.55 2.54
C ASP A 181 7.11 2.81 1.77
N GLU A 182 7.68 4.00 1.97
CA GLU A 182 8.89 4.48 1.29
C GLU A 182 8.84 4.29 -0.25
N PRO A 183 7.80 4.78 -0.94
CA PRO A 183 7.50 4.41 -2.34
C PRO A 183 8.54 4.88 -3.34
N THR A 184 9.52 5.66 -2.92
CA THR A 184 10.55 6.25 -3.78
C THR A 184 11.96 5.81 -3.42
N THR A 185 12.13 4.93 -2.43
CA THR A 185 13.44 4.40 -2.03
C THR A 185 14.10 3.67 -3.20
N ALA A 186 15.41 3.86 -3.36
CA ALA A 186 16.25 3.33 -4.45
C ALA A 186 15.92 3.86 -5.87
N LEU A 187 15.18 4.96 -5.99
CA LEU A 187 14.97 5.68 -7.24
C LEU A 187 15.83 6.95 -7.29
N ASP A 188 16.19 7.40 -8.48
CA ASP A 188 16.82 8.71 -8.65
C ASP A 188 15.83 9.86 -8.36
N VAL A 189 16.36 11.03 -8.00
CA VAL A 189 15.56 12.19 -7.54
C VAL A 189 14.48 12.60 -8.56
N THR A 190 14.79 12.51 -9.85
CA THR A 190 13.85 12.87 -10.91
C THR A 190 12.65 11.91 -10.95
N ILE A 191 12.92 10.60 -10.85
CA ILE A 191 11.86 9.58 -10.81
C ILE A 191 11.09 9.66 -9.51
N GLN A 192 11.74 9.95 -8.37
CA GLN A 192 11.04 10.18 -7.09
C GLN A 192 9.96 11.26 -7.22
N ALA A 193 10.33 12.44 -7.74
CA ALA A 193 9.38 13.54 -7.94
C ALA A 193 8.22 13.13 -8.86
N GLN A 194 8.48 12.37 -9.92
CA GLN A 194 7.44 11.88 -10.82
C GLN A 194 6.49 10.88 -10.14
N ILE A 195 6.99 10.02 -9.26
CA ILE A 195 6.15 9.05 -8.51
C ILE A 195 5.26 9.76 -7.50
N ILE A 196 5.80 10.77 -6.80
CA ILE A 196 4.99 11.55 -5.84
C ILE A 196 3.89 12.32 -6.57
N ALA A 197 4.23 13.05 -7.65
CA ALA A 197 3.24 13.77 -8.47
C ALA A 197 2.15 12.83 -9.04
N LEU A 198 2.55 11.63 -9.47
CA LEU A 198 1.60 10.59 -9.91
C LEU A 198 0.63 10.20 -8.78
N MET A 199 1.14 9.98 -7.56
CA MET A 199 0.30 9.59 -6.42
C MET A 199 -0.68 10.71 -6.05
N GLU A 200 -0.26 11.98 -6.09
CA GLU A 200 -1.12 13.15 -5.89
C GLU A 200 -2.21 13.24 -6.95
N GLU A 201 -1.86 13.10 -8.23
CA GLU A 201 -2.84 13.09 -9.33
C GLU A 201 -3.88 11.97 -9.16
N LEU A 202 -3.45 10.76 -8.81
CA LEU A 202 -4.34 9.64 -8.58
C LEU A 202 -5.21 9.86 -7.34
N GLN A 203 -4.68 10.48 -6.28
CA GLN A 203 -5.44 10.84 -5.09
C GLN A 203 -6.59 11.80 -5.42
N GLU A 204 -6.31 12.87 -6.16
CA GLU A 204 -7.31 13.84 -6.58
C GLU A 204 -8.37 13.22 -7.48
N LYS A 205 -7.94 12.44 -8.48
CA LYS A 205 -8.83 11.78 -9.44
C LYS A 205 -9.79 10.79 -8.79
N LEU A 206 -9.30 10.00 -7.86
CA LEU A 206 -10.04 8.88 -7.26
C LEU A 206 -10.67 9.26 -5.91
N GLY A 207 -10.36 10.44 -5.37
CA GLY A 207 -10.88 10.90 -4.08
C GLY A 207 -10.42 10.06 -2.88
N MET A 208 -9.29 9.34 -3.03
CA MET A 208 -8.76 8.45 -2.00
C MET A 208 -7.93 9.19 -0.96
N SER A 209 -7.64 8.53 0.14
CA SER A 209 -6.70 9.01 1.17
C SER A 209 -5.37 8.28 1.05
N ILE A 210 -4.27 8.94 1.41
CA ILE A 210 -2.93 8.35 1.38
C ILE A 210 -2.28 8.44 2.75
N ILE A 211 -1.65 7.35 3.20
CA ILE A 211 -0.61 7.37 4.21
C ILE A 211 0.72 7.20 3.48
N ILE A 212 1.56 8.24 3.52
CA ILE A 212 2.91 8.16 2.98
C ILE A 212 3.92 7.99 4.12
N ILE A 213 4.74 6.98 4.03
CA ILE A 213 5.83 6.72 4.97
C ILE A 213 7.13 7.10 4.28
N THR A 214 7.90 7.97 4.92
CA THR A 214 9.19 8.41 4.39
C THR A 214 10.15 8.78 5.51
N HIS A 215 11.44 8.76 5.22
CA HIS A 215 12.48 9.34 6.06
C HIS A 215 12.97 10.69 5.49
N ASP A 216 12.46 11.08 4.31
CA ASP A 216 12.81 12.32 3.62
C ASP A 216 11.67 13.35 3.79
N LEU A 217 11.97 14.46 4.48
CA LEU A 217 11.04 15.58 4.66
C LEU A 217 10.78 16.37 3.37
N GLY A 218 11.65 16.24 2.37
CA GLY A 218 11.46 16.88 1.06
C GLY A 218 10.35 16.26 0.22
N VAL A 219 9.82 15.10 0.66
CA VAL A 219 8.72 14.36 -0.01
C VAL A 219 7.35 14.76 0.56
N VAL A 220 7.31 15.50 1.68
CA VAL A 220 6.12 15.92 2.42
C VAL A 220 5.91 17.41 2.23
#